data_a89b9541c72e1cc28e914880f44a4990
#
_entry.id   a89b9541c72e1cc28e914880f44a4990
#
_cell.length_a   1.000
_cell.length_b   1.000
_cell.length_c   1.000
_cell.angle_alpha   90.00
_cell.angle_beta   90.00
_cell.angle_gamma   90.00
#
_symmetry.space_group_name_H-M   'P 1'
#
loop_
_entity.id
_entity.type
_entity.pdbx_description
1 polymer ?
#
loop_
_entity_poly.entity_id
_entity_poly.type
_entity_poly.pdbx_seq_one_letter_code
_entity_poly.pdbx_strand_id
1 'polypeptide(L)' 'MIIAVDFDGTIVEHRYPRIGEEIPFAIDTLKLLQQEKHRLILWSVREGALLDEAVEWCKARGLEFYA' A
#
# COMPACT_ATOMS: atom_id res chain seq x y z
N MET A 1 8.08 -0.96 -15.03
CA MET A 1 8.28 0.32 -14.33
C MET A 1 8.22 0.10 -12.83
N ILE A 2 8.96 0.86 -12.06
CA ILE A 2 8.91 0.82 -10.60
C ILE A 2 8.09 2.01 -10.13
N ILE A 3 7.07 1.76 -9.33
CA ILE A 3 6.13 2.79 -8.89
C ILE A 3 6.16 2.89 -7.37
N ALA A 4 6.50 4.06 -6.85
CA ALA A 4 6.47 4.32 -5.42
C ALA A 4 5.06 4.75 -5.03
N VAL A 5 4.51 4.10 -4.00
CA VAL A 5 3.13 4.33 -3.55
C VAL A 5 3.13 4.68 -2.08
N ASP A 6 2.53 5.79 -1.74
CA ASP A 6 2.32 6.17 -0.34
C ASP A 6 1.16 5.35 0.24
N PHE A 7 1.14 5.19 1.56
CA PHE A 7 0.11 4.40 2.22
C PHE A 7 -0.97 5.29 2.84
N ASP A 8 -0.62 6.03 3.90
CA ASP A 8 -1.59 6.88 4.58
C ASP A 8 -1.99 8.07 3.71
N GLY A 9 -3.27 8.21 3.44
CA GLY A 9 -3.80 9.27 2.59
C GLY A 9 -3.82 8.92 1.11
N THR A 10 -3.32 7.75 0.71
CA THR A 10 -3.29 7.30 -0.69
C THR A 10 -3.99 5.96 -0.87
N ILE A 11 -3.57 4.95 -0.14
CA ILE A 11 -4.23 3.63 -0.18
C ILE A 11 -5.37 3.59 0.82
N VAL A 12 -5.15 4.17 1.99
CA VAL A 12 -6.15 4.26 3.05
C VAL A 12 -6.32 5.71 3.48
N GLU A 13 -7.44 6.03 4.09
CA GLU A 13 -7.65 7.34 4.69
C GLU A 13 -6.62 7.55 5.78
N HIS A 14 -6.18 8.80 5.95
CA HIS A 14 -5.15 9.13 6.93
C HIS A 14 -5.71 9.04 8.35
N ARG A 15 -5.34 8.00 9.09
CA ARG A 15 -5.73 7.79 10.49
C ARG A 15 -4.52 7.36 11.34
N TYR A 16 -3.33 7.69 10.85
CA TYR A 16 -2.10 7.32 11.53
C TYR A 16 -2.16 7.64 13.03
N PRO A 17 -1.70 6.74 13.92
CA PRO A 17 -0.97 5.50 13.64
C PRO A 17 -1.85 4.30 13.26
N ARG A 18 -3.17 4.44 13.33
CA ARG A 18 -4.08 3.38 12.92
C ARG A 18 -4.16 3.32 11.39
N ILE A 19 -4.62 2.19 10.89
CA ILE A 19 -4.89 2.05 9.47
C ILE A 19 -6.32 2.49 9.20
N GLY A 20 -6.48 3.50 8.36
CA GLY A 20 -7.79 4.01 7.98
C GLY A 20 -8.51 3.09 6.99
N GLU A 21 -9.69 3.51 6.57
CA GLU A 21 -10.44 2.75 5.57
C GLU A 21 -9.81 2.90 4.20
N GLU A 22 -9.96 1.88 3.38
CA GLU A 22 -9.47 1.90 2.02
C GLU A 22 -10.09 3.06 1.23
N ILE A 23 -9.25 3.79 0.52
CA ILE A 23 -9.74 4.82 -0.41
C ILE A 23 -10.30 4.08 -1.62
N PRO A 24 -11.53 4.42 -2.08
CA PRO A 24 -12.18 3.69 -3.16
C PRO A 24 -11.29 3.48 -4.38
N PHE A 25 -11.27 2.25 -4.87
CA PHE A 25 -10.52 1.81 -6.05
C PHE A 25 -9.00 1.82 -5.92
N ALA A 26 -8.44 2.22 -4.78
CA ALA A 26 -6.98 2.26 -4.60
C ALA A 26 -6.35 0.88 -4.77
N ILE A 27 -6.87 -0.11 -4.08
CA ILE A 27 -6.34 -1.48 -4.16
C ILE A 27 -6.54 -2.05 -5.57
N ASP A 28 -7.71 -1.86 -6.16
CA ASP A 28 -7.98 -2.39 -7.50
C ASP A 28 -7.04 -1.79 -8.53
N THR A 29 -6.77 -0.50 -8.46
CA THR A 29 -5.85 0.18 -9.36
C THR A 29 -4.44 -0.36 -9.22
N LEU A 30 -3.98 -0.53 -7.98
CA LEU A 30 -2.62 -1.04 -7.73
C LEU A 30 -2.49 -2.49 -8.17
N LYS A 31 -3.53 -3.29 -8.00
CA LYS A 31 -3.52 -4.68 -8.47
C LYS A 31 -3.43 -4.75 -10.00
N LEU A 32 -4.10 -3.84 -10.70
CA LEU A 32 -3.98 -3.77 -12.15
C LEU A 32 -2.55 -3.45 -12.57
N LEU A 33 -1.91 -2.48 -11.92
CA LEU A 33 -0.53 -2.13 -12.22
C LEU A 33 0.40 -3.31 -11.96
N GLN A 34 0.17 -4.04 -10.88
CA GLN A 34 0.94 -5.21 -10.54
C GLN A 34 0.77 -6.32 -11.59
N GLN A 35 -0.45 -6.53 -12.08
CA GLN A 35 -0.74 -7.50 -13.13
C GLN A 35 -0.06 -7.14 -14.45
N GLU A 36 0.15 -5.87 -14.71
CA GLU A 36 0.84 -5.39 -15.90
C GLU A 36 2.36 -5.37 -15.73
N LYS A 37 2.88 -6.09 -14.75
CA LYS A 37 4.31 -6.27 -14.51
C LYS A 37 5.04 -5.05 -13.96
N HIS A 38 4.31 -4.08 -13.46
CA HIS A 38 4.93 -2.98 -12.72
C HIS A 38 5.29 -3.46 -11.32
N ARG A 39 6.38 -2.93 -10.79
CA ARG A 39 6.81 -3.24 -9.42
C ARG A 39 6.41 -2.11 -8.51
N LEU A 40 5.76 -2.45 -7.41
CA LEU A 40 5.30 -1.47 -6.45
C LEU A 40 6.28 -1.38 -5.28
N ILE A 41 6.61 -0.16 -4.87
CA ILE A 41 7.42 0.10 -3.68
C ILE A 41 6.52 0.86 -2.71
N LEU A 42 6.46 0.40 -1.47
CA LEU A 42 5.72 1.13 -0.45
C LEU A 42 6.60 2.24 0.11
N TRP A 43 6.19 3.48 -0.10
CA TRP A 43 6.87 4.66 0.38
C TRP A 43 6.08 5.24 1.54
N SER A 44 6.54 5.03 2.77
CA SER A 44 5.78 5.41 3.96
C SER A 44 6.69 5.95 5.04
N VAL A 45 6.14 6.84 5.87
CA VAL A 45 6.84 7.32 7.06
C VAL A 45 6.72 6.33 8.22
N ARG A 46 5.90 5.30 8.06
CA ARG A 46 5.75 4.27 9.09
C ARG A 46 7.05 3.49 9.25
N GLU A 47 7.34 3.08 10.48
CA GLU A 47 8.54 2.31 10.79
C GLU A 47 8.18 1.17 11.74
N GLY A 48 9.03 0.14 11.78
CA GLY A 48 8.89 -0.97 12.71
C GLY A 48 7.54 -1.66 12.59
N ALA A 49 6.88 -1.90 13.73
CA ALA A 49 5.61 -2.60 13.78
C ALA A 49 4.52 -1.89 12.98
N LEU A 50 4.53 -0.56 12.94
CA LEU A 50 3.52 0.19 12.18
C LEU A 50 3.68 -0.02 10.68
N LEU A 51 4.92 -0.13 10.21
CA LEU A 51 5.17 -0.44 8.81
C LEU A 51 4.79 -1.88 8.50
N ASP A 52 5.11 -2.81 9.38
CA ASP A 52 4.74 -4.22 9.21
C ASP A 52 3.22 -4.38 9.13
N GLU A 53 2.47 -3.65 9.94
CA GLU A 53 1.01 -3.67 9.88
C GLU A 53 0.50 -3.22 8.50
N ALA A 54 1.07 -2.15 7.96
CA ALA A 54 0.67 -1.63 6.65
C ALA A 54 0.98 -2.64 5.54
N VAL A 55 2.16 -3.25 5.59
CA VAL A 55 2.57 -4.26 4.60
C VAL A 55 1.64 -5.47 4.66
N GLU A 56 1.36 -5.97 5.86
CA GLU A 56 0.46 -7.11 6.03
C GLU A 56 -0.97 -6.79 5.58
N TRP A 57 -1.43 -5.57 5.86
CA TRP A 57 -2.74 -5.11 5.42
C TRP A 57 -2.85 -5.16 3.89
N CYS A 58 -1.82 -4.67 3.20
CA CYS A 58 -1.77 -4.70 1.73
C CYS A 58 -1.66 -6.12 1.20
N LYS A 59 -0.83 -6.94 1.83
CA LYS A 59 -0.60 -8.32 1.43
C LYS A 59 -1.87 -9.15 1.52
N ALA A 60 -2.66 -8.93 2.58
CA ALA A 60 -3.93 -9.62 2.76
C ALA A 60 -4.93 -9.29 1.64
N ARG A 61 -4.72 -8.21 0.93
CA ARG A 61 -5.56 -7.77 -0.18
C ARG A 61 -4.95 -8.04 -1.55
N GLY A 62 -3.87 -8.79 -1.59
CA GLY A 62 -3.26 -9.23 -2.84
C GLY A 62 -2.21 -8.29 -3.42
N LEU A 63 -1.74 -7.32 -2.65
CA LEU A 63 -0.65 -6.45 -3.09
C LEU A 63 0.69 -6.98 -2.61
N GLU A 64 1.68 -6.94 -3.49
CA GLU A 64 3.05 -7.30 -3.16
C GLU A 64 3.97 -6.12 -3.46
N PHE A 65 4.78 -5.76 -2.52
CA PHE A 65 5.74 -4.68 -2.70
C PHE A 65 7.13 -5.24 -2.94
N TYR A 66 7.82 -4.61 -3.87
CA TYR A 66 9.17 -5.01 -4.24
C TYR A 66 10.17 -4.66 -3.14
N ALA A 67 9.95 -3.56 -2.45
CA ALA A 67 10.81 -3.13 -1.35
C ALA A 67 10.05 -2.25 -0.35
#